data_28aef3aba623dde9061ec20f35e290cf
#
_entry.id   28aef3aba623dde9061ec20f35e290cf
#
_cell.length_a   1.000
_cell.length_b   1.000
_cell.length_c   1.000
_cell.angle_alpha   90.00
_cell.angle_beta   90.00
_cell.angle_gamma   90.00
#
_symmetry.space_group_name_H-M   'P 1'
#
loop_
_entity.id
_entity.type
_entity.pdbx_description
1 polymer ?
#
loop_
_entity_poly.entity_id
_entity_poly.type
_entity_poly.pdbx_seq_one_letter_code
_entity_poly.pdbx_strand_id
1 'polypeptide(L)'
;MKVQPKRIALWDQYGGSMPSGHNRWLFEQFEFPFTVVYPQGFDEGNLSSKYDVIVFQGGAIPALRAGGGGGRGGGFNREIDPSTIPAEFRPTLGRITAEKTIPQLKKFLEDGGTIITIGSSTNLAYHLGLPLSNLLVEKGPNGEEREIPREKFYIPGSIMQVAVDSTAAVAAGMPAKADVFFDESPVFKLDADAAAKGVRKIAWFDSPHSLRSGWAWGQTVLDGGVAVAEASVGKGKLYLFGPEITFRAQPHGTFKWLFNGIYAPTDPKVVQ
;
A
#
# COMPACT_ATOMS: atom_id res chain seq x y z
N MET A 1 -5.18 -18.77 21.14
CA MET A 1 -3.94 -17.98 21.20
C MET A 1 -4.32 -16.55 21.62
N LYS A 2 -3.65 -15.96 22.61
CA LYS A 2 -3.95 -14.58 23.03
C LYS A 2 -3.16 -13.63 22.15
N VAL A 3 -3.83 -12.85 21.31
CA VAL A 3 -3.18 -11.89 20.44
C VAL A 3 -2.72 -10.71 21.28
N GLN A 4 -1.45 -10.31 21.15
CA GLN A 4 -0.91 -9.12 21.82
C GLN A 4 -1.28 -7.86 21.04
N PRO A 5 -1.72 -6.79 21.70
CA PRO A 5 -1.94 -5.51 21.06
C PRO A 5 -0.68 -5.04 20.32
N LYS A 6 -0.86 -4.51 19.11
CA LYS A 6 0.23 -3.93 18.31
C LYS A 6 0.24 -2.41 18.42
N ARG A 7 1.44 -1.84 18.47
CA ARG A 7 1.63 -0.38 18.41
C ARG A 7 1.55 0.03 16.93
N ILE A 8 0.43 0.63 16.53
CA ILE A 8 0.14 0.96 15.14
C ILE A 8 0.42 2.44 14.90
N ALA A 9 1.26 2.77 13.93
CA ALA A 9 1.41 4.09 13.36
C ALA A 9 0.54 4.20 12.10
N LEU A 10 -0.36 5.16 12.05
CA LEU A 10 -1.11 5.53 10.85
C LEU A 10 -0.57 6.85 10.31
N TRP A 11 -0.06 6.83 9.08
CA TRP A 11 0.39 8.05 8.41
C TRP A 11 -0.77 9.02 8.15
N ASP A 12 -0.51 10.30 8.38
CA ASP A 12 -1.34 11.40 7.91
C ASP A 12 -0.45 12.60 7.51
N GLN A 13 -1.04 13.64 6.96
CA GLN A 13 -0.36 14.85 6.49
C GLN A 13 -1.06 16.11 6.99
N TYR A 14 -0.36 17.24 6.97
CA TYR A 14 -0.99 18.53 7.23
C TYR A 14 -2.15 18.78 6.28
N GLY A 15 -3.27 19.24 6.80
CA GLY A 15 -4.52 19.39 6.05
C GLY A 15 -5.34 18.11 5.93
N GLY A 16 -4.81 16.98 6.42
CA GLY A 16 -5.47 15.68 6.43
C GLY A 16 -5.37 14.91 5.11
N SER A 17 -5.38 13.59 5.23
CA SER A 17 -5.55 12.65 4.12
C SER A 17 -6.91 11.97 4.25
N MET A 18 -7.76 12.11 3.25
CA MET A 18 -9.08 11.46 3.25
C MET A 18 -8.97 9.93 3.40
N PRO A 19 -8.07 9.23 2.69
CA PRO A 19 -7.85 7.79 2.90
C PRO A 19 -7.36 7.44 4.31
N SER A 20 -6.52 8.28 4.94
CA SER A 20 -6.13 8.09 6.36
C SER A 20 -7.33 8.24 7.28
N GLY A 21 -8.23 9.18 7.00
CA GLY A 21 -9.50 9.35 7.71
C GLY A 21 -10.38 8.10 7.66
N HIS A 22 -10.43 7.38 6.53
CA HIS A 22 -11.16 6.12 6.42
C HIS A 22 -10.58 5.05 7.38
N ASN A 23 -9.25 4.95 7.46
CA ASN A 23 -8.60 4.00 8.37
C ASN A 23 -8.72 4.41 9.83
N ARG A 24 -8.65 5.71 10.15
CA ARG A 24 -8.91 6.20 11.53
C ARG A 24 -10.27 5.73 11.98
N TRP A 25 -11.30 5.97 11.17
CA TRP A 25 -12.66 5.53 11.47
C TRP A 25 -12.74 4.02 11.67
N LEU A 26 -12.13 3.21 10.79
CA LEU A 26 -12.10 1.76 10.93
C LEU A 26 -11.41 1.32 12.23
N PHE A 27 -10.26 1.89 12.55
CA PHE A 27 -9.54 1.54 13.78
C PHE A 27 -10.34 1.91 15.02
N GLU A 28 -11.04 3.03 15.01
CA GLU A 28 -11.94 3.44 16.09
C GLU A 28 -13.13 2.47 16.23
N GLN A 29 -13.78 2.09 15.11
CA GLN A 29 -14.93 1.17 15.13
C GLN A 29 -14.56 -0.23 15.62
N PHE A 30 -13.37 -0.71 15.29
CA PHE A 30 -12.89 -2.04 15.67
C PHE A 30 -11.94 -2.01 16.88
N GLU A 31 -11.86 -0.89 17.59
CA GLU A 31 -11.09 -0.71 18.83
C GLU A 31 -9.59 -1.04 18.69
N PHE A 32 -9.00 -0.79 17.51
CA PHE A 32 -7.55 -0.89 17.34
C PHE A 32 -6.87 0.34 17.95
N PRO A 33 -5.93 0.16 18.90
CA PRO A 33 -5.12 1.28 19.36
C PRO A 33 -4.16 1.72 18.25
N PHE A 34 -4.14 3.02 17.93
CA PHE A 34 -3.24 3.56 16.92
C PHE A 34 -2.77 4.97 17.28
N THR A 35 -1.67 5.37 16.67
CA THR A 35 -1.14 6.74 16.76
C THR A 35 -1.07 7.33 15.35
N VAL A 36 -1.63 8.53 15.17
CA VAL A 36 -1.45 9.28 13.92
C VAL A 36 -0.04 9.85 13.91
N VAL A 37 0.70 9.59 12.83
CA VAL A 37 2.10 9.99 12.68
C VAL A 37 2.25 10.80 11.39
N TYR A 38 2.84 11.98 11.53
CA TYR A 38 3.15 12.89 10.44
C TYR A 38 4.56 12.65 9.90
N PRO A 39 4.89 13.14 8.70
CA PRO A 39 6.18 12.86 8.05
C PRO A 39 7.41 13.11 8.94
N GLN A 40 7.43 14.19 9.71
CA GLN A 40 8.55 14.49 10.62
C GLN A 40 8.77 13.39 11.67
N GLY A 41 7.71 12.76 12.18
CA GLY A 41 7.82 11.67 13.14
C GLY A 41 8.44 10.41 12.57
N PHE A 42 8.32 10.18 11.26
CA PHE A 42 9.04 9.09 10.57
C PHE A 42 10.51 9.44 10.33
N ASP A 43 10.81 10.71 10.04
CA ASP A 43 12.18 11.20 9.81
C ASP A 43 13.07 11.13 11.07
N GLU A 44 12.47 11.21 12.27
CA GLU A 44 13.18 11.06 13.54
C GLU A 44 13.87 9.70 13.72
N GLY A 45 13.41 8.69 12.98
CA GLY A 45 13.93 7.32 13.08
C GLY A 45 13.57 6.62 14.39
N ASN A 46 14.33 5.57 14.70
CA ASN A 46 14.10 4.69 15.87
C ASN A 46 12.66 4.13 15.93
N LEU A 47 12.08 3.83 14.75
CA LEU A 47 10.68 3.48 14.60
C LEU A 47 10.32 2.17 15.31
N SER A 48 11.25 1.20 15.35
CA SER A 48 11.05 -0.11 16.00
C SER A 48 10.86 -0.01 17.51
N SER A 49 11.40 1.04 18.16
CA SER A 49 11.15 1.28 19.58
C SER A 49 9.75 1.84 19.85
N LYS A 50 9.15 2.48 18.85
CA LYS A 50 7.87 3.19 18.96
C LYS A 50 6.69 2.34 18.43
N TYR A 51 6.89 1.59 17.34
CA TYR A 51 5.83 0.94 16.57
C TYR A 51 6.18 -0.51 16.21
N ASP A 52 5.15 -1.31 16.01
CA ASP A 52 5.22 -2.68 15.49
C ASP A 52 4.72 -2.74 14.04
N VAL A 53 3.75 -1.87 13.71
CA VAL A 53 3.11 -1.78 12.40
C VAL A 53 3.00 -0.33 11.97
N ILE A 54 3.33 -0.04 10.71
CA ILE A 54 3.12 1.27 10.08
C ILE A 54 2.17 1.10 8.89
N VAL A 55 1.15 1.95 8.80
CA VAL A 55 0.15 1.93 7.72
C VAL A 55 0.27 3.22 6.90
N PHE A 56 0.55 3.07 5.61
CA PHE A 56 0.58 4.15 4.63
C PHE A 56 -0.57 4.02 3.65
N GLN A 57 -1.37 5.07 3.56
CA GLN A 57 -2.44 5.21 2.57
C GLN A 57 -1.94 5.83 1.27
N GLY A 58 -2.77 5.76 0.23
CA GLY A 58 -2.50 6.39 -1.05
C GLY A 58 -2.04 7.84 -0.90
N GLY A 59 -0.99 8.21 -1.64
CA GLY A 59 -0.40 9.54 -1.62
C GLY A 59 0.71 9.77 -0.59
N ALA A 60 0.99 8.82 0.32
CA ALA A 60 2.04 8.98 1.32
C ALA A 60 3.45 8.84 0.72
N ILE A 61 3.68 7.77 -0.01
CA ILE A 61 5.01 7.45 -0.58
C ILE A 61 5.13 8.02 -1.99
N PRO A 62 6.13 8.87 -2.27
CA PRO A 62 6.30 9.45 -3.59
C PRO A 62 6.65 8.38 -4.64
N ALA A 63 6.31 8.64 -5.90
CA ALA A 63 6.79 7.83 -7.01
C ALA A 63 8.32 7.94 -7.13
N LEU A 64 8.98 6.85 -7.54
CA LEU A 64 10.43 6.82 -7.75
C LEU A 64 10.86 7.71 -8.91
N ARG A 65 10.00 7.87 -9.93
CA ARG A 65 10.21 8.74 -11.08
C ARG A 65 9.00 9.64 -11.28
N ALA A 66 9.21 10.84 -11.75
CA ALA A 66 8.12 11.74 -12.14
C ALA A 66 7.27 11.07 -13.24
N GLY A 67 5.95 10.93 -13.02
CA GLY A 67 5.02 10.23 -13.91
C GLY A 67 4.80 8.75 -13.61
N GLY A 68 5.44 8.17 -12.60
CA GLY A 68 5.25 6.78 -12.20
C GLY A 68 4.32 6.67 -10.99
N GLY A 69 3.13 6.17 -11.19
CA GLY A 69 2.20 5.83 -10.12
C GLY A 69 0.87 6.57 -10.21
N GLY A 70 -0.02 6.07 -11.04
CA GLY A 70 -1.43 6.45 -11.06
C GLY A 70 -2.06 6.21 -9.67
N GLY A 71 -2.73 7.20 -9.17
CA GLY A 71 -3.53 7.15 -7.97
C GLY A 71 -3.97 8.58 -7.63
N ARG A 72 -5.25 8.76 -7.40
CA ARG A 72 -5.87 10.03 -6.97
C ARG A 72 -5.39 10.52 -5.60
N GLY A 73 -4.13 10.34 -5.26
CA GLY A 73 -3.53 10.76 -4.00
C GLY A 73 -2.47 11.84 -4.14
N GLY A 74 -2.36 12.50 -5.30
CA GLY A 74 -1.51 13.68 -5.51
C GLY A 74 -1.96 14.84 -4.62
N GLY A 75 -1.86 14.66 -3.31
CA GLY A 75 -2.09 15.70 -2.32
C GLY A 75 -1.13 16.84 -2.56
N PHE A 76 -1.66 18.02 -2.52
CA PHE A 76 -1.07 19.35 -2.53
C PHE A 76 0.46 19.37 -2.43
N ASN A 77 1.13 19.24 -3.57
CA ASN A 77 2.59 19.27 -3.72
C ASN A 77 3.12 20.71 -3.54
N ARG A 78 2.36 21.58 -2.83
CA ARG A 78 2.75 22.96 -2.56
C ARG A 78 3.63 22.97 -1.31
N GLU A 79 4.83 23.45 -1.47
CA GLU A 79 5.69 23.76 -0.33
C GLU A 79 5.00 24.84 0.52
N ILE A 80 4.64 24.48 1.75
CA ILE A 80 3.93 25.37 2.67
C ILE A 80 5.01 26.09 3.48
N ASP A 81 4.97 27.42 3.47
CA ASP A 81 5.84 28.21 4.34
C ASP A 81 5.43 28.01 5.81
N PRO A 82 6.31 27.42 6.64
CA PRO A 82 6.00 27.17 8.04
C PRO A 82 5.68 28.44 8.84
N SER A 83 6.15 29.61 8.39
CA SER A 83 5.91 30.88 9.06
C SER A 83 4.43 31.30 9.00
N THR A 84 3.71 30.86 7.97
CA THR A 84 2.27 31.14 7.76
C THR A 84 1.35 30.23 8.56
N ILE A 85 1.91 29.19 9.22
CA ILE A 85 1.15 28.16 9.93
C ILE A 85 1.29 28.38 11.44
N PRO A 86 0.18 28.33 12.23
CA PRO A 86 0.24 28.38 13.68
C PRO A 86 1.23 27.35 14.25
N ALA A 87 1.93 27.72 15.32
CA ALA A 87 3.04 26.95 15.86
C ALA A 87 2.66 25.50 16.23
N GLU A 88 1.45 25.31 16.75
CA GLU A 88 0.92 24.01 17.14
C GLU A 88 0.76 23.02 15.97
N PHE A 89 0.59 23.50 14.74
CA PHE A 89 0.45 22.65 13.54
C PHE A 89 1.75 22.43 12.78
N ARG A 90 2.82 23.18 13.07
CA ARG A 90 4.11 23.04 12.37
C ARG A 90 4.71 21.63 12.46
N PRO A 91 4.57 20.87 13.57
CA PRO A 91 5.04 19.48 13.64
C PRO A 91 4.32 18.52 12.66
N THR A 92 3.17 18.91 12.11
CA THR A 92 2.42 18.08 11.16
C THR A 92 2.81 18.35 9.70
N LEU A 93 3.65 19.37 9.45
CA LEU A 93 4.13 19.72 8.13
C LEU A 93 5.16 18.69 7.61
N GLY A 94 5.38 18.73 6.31
CA GLY A 94 6.39 17.91 5.65
C GLY A 94 5.77 16.84 4.75
N ARG A 95 6.65 16.03 4.18
CA ARG A 95 6.31 14.91 3.29
C ARG A 95 7.32 13.79 3.44
N ILE A 96 6.91 12.59 3.09
CA ILE A 96 7.82 11.45 2.98
C ILE A 96 8.79 11.70 1.83
N THR A 97 10.08 11.52 2.06
CA THR A 97 11.13 11.71 1.06
C THR A 97 12.01 10.48 0.91
N ALA A 98 12.61 10.34 -0.28
CA ALA A 98 13.52 9.24 -0.57
C ALA A 98 14.80 9.32 0.28
N GLU A 99 15.25 10.54 0.55
CA GLU A 99 16.54 10.79 1.21
C GLU A 99 16.49 10.63 2.73
N LYS A 100 15.38 11.02 3.36
CA LYS A 100 15.26 11.03 4.83
C LYS A 100 14.43 9.86 5.33
N THR A 101 13.20 9.75 4.83
CA THR A 101 12.20 8.84 5.41
C THR A 101 12.40 7.40 4.93
N ILE A 102 12.64 7.18 3.62
CA ILE A 102 12.76 5.81 3.08
C ILE A 102 13.85 4.98 3.79
N PRO A 103 15.05 5.52 4.11
CA PRO A 103 16.04 4.78 4.88
C PRO A 103 15.54 4.34 6.27
N GLN A 104 14.73 5.16 6.95
CA GLN A 104 14.15 4.82 8.25
C GLN A 104 13.11 3.69 8.13
N LEU A 105 12.28 3.74 7.09
CA LEU A 105 11.31 2.68 6.80
C LEU A 105 12.00 1.36 6.44
N LYS A 106 13.07 1.41 5.66
CA LYS A 106 13.89 0.25 5.34
C LYS A 106 14.46 -0.37 6.62
N LYS A 107 15.08 0.46 7.46
CA LYS A 107 15.61 -0.01 8.74
C LYS A 107 14.53 -0.61 9.63
N PHE A 108 13.35 0.00 9.71
CA PHE A 108 12.22 -0.53 10.47
C PHE A 108 11.82 -1.95 10.00
N LEU A 109 11.77 -2.19 8.69
CA LEU A 109 11.54 -3.52 8.13
C LEU A 109 12.68 -4.48 8.47
N GLU A 110 13.94 -4.07 8.28
CA GLU A 110 15.11 -4.90 8.58
C GLU A 110 15.14 -5.33 10.06
N ASP A 111 14.68 -4.48 10.97
CA ASP A 111 14.58 -4.75 12.40
C ASP A 111 13.40 -5.67 12.78
N GLY A 112 12.48 -5.97 11.85
CA GLY A 112 11.35 -6.88 12.07
C GLY A 112 9.97 -6.22 12.13
N GLY A 113 9.88 -4.94 11.81
CA GLY A 113 8.60 -4.23 11.74
C GLY A 113 7.75 -4.65 10.56
N THR A 114 6.46 -4.36 10.62
CA THR A 114 5.51 -4.58 9.52
C THR A 114 5.11 -3.24 8.90
N ILE A 115 5.19 -3.13 7.57
CA ILE A 115 4.63 -1.98 6.84
C ILE A 115 3.49 -2.45 5.95
N ILE A 116 2.37 -1.76 6.03
CA ILE A 116 1.19 -1.93 5.19
C ILE A 116 1.09 -0.72 4.28
N THR A 117 1.11 -0.93 2.97
CA THR A 117 0.95 0.12 1.97
C THR A 117 -0.29 -0.13 1.13
N ILE A 118 -1.08 0.92 0.89
CA ILE A 118 -2.35 0.86 0.15
C ILE A 118 -2.29 1.88 -0.99
N GLY A 119 -2.82 1.51 -2.16
CA GLY A 119 -2.84 2.37 -3.32
C GLY A 119 -1.44 2.79 -3.77
N SER A 120 -1.27 4.06 -4.12
CA SER A 120 0.01 4.57 -4.62
C SER A 120 1.17 4.50 -3.61
N SER A 121 0.91 4.30 -2.31
CA SER A 121 1.98 4.10 -1.32
C SER A 121 2.73 2.79 -1.48
N THR A 122 2.24 1.86 -2.31
CA THR A 122 2.98 0.68 -2.77
C THR A 122 4.25 1.03 -3.54
N ASN A 123 4.44 2.30 -3.92
CA ASN A 123 5.70 2.84 -4.46
C ASN A 123 6.91 2.55 -3.55
N LEU A 124 6.69 2.29 -2.26
CA LEU A 124 7.76 1.87 -1.35
C LEU A 124 8.53 0.66 -1.87
N ALA A 125 7.86 -0.26 -2.56
CA ALA A 125 8.51 -1.43 -3.16
C ALA A 125 9.60 -1.04 -4.17
N TYR A 126 9.36 -0.02 -4.98
CA TYR A 126 10.33 0.47 -5.97
C TYR A 126 11.50 1.17 -5.30
N HIS A 127 11.26 1.96 -4.26
CA HIS A 127 12.32 2.59 -3.46
C HIS A 127 13.22 1.56 -2.76
N LEU A 128 12.68 0.41 -2.40
CA LEU A 128 13.43 -0.69 -1.78
C LEU A 128 14.10 -1.61 -2.81
N GLY A 129 13.90 -1.39 -4.11
CA GLY A 129 14.46 -2.21 -5.17
C GLY A 129 13.94 -3.64 -5.17
N LEU A 130 12.69 -3.85 -4.81
CA LEU A 130 12.07 -5.17 -4.81
C LEU A 130 11.88 -5.69 -6.25
N PRO A 131 11.93 -7.03 -6.47
CA PRO A 131 11.87 -7.66 -7.80
C PRO A 131 10.43 -7.66 -8.35
N LEU A 132 9.92 -6.48 -8.63
CA LEU A 132 8.61 -6.24 -9.24
C LEU A 132 8.60 -4.92 -10.02
N SER A 133 7.70 -4.83 -10.97
CA SER A 133 7.51 -3.64 -11.79
C SER A 133 6.02 -3.29 -11.92
N ASN A 134 5.73 -2.08 -12.40
CA ASN A 134 4.36 -1.67 -12.72
C ASN A 134 3.89 -2.42 -13.98
N LEU A 135 2.75 -3.11 -13.89
CA LEU A 135 2.13 -3.76 -15.05
C LEU A 135 1.49 -2.75 -16.01
N LEU A 136 1.02 -1.62 -15.49
CA LEU A 136 0.20 -0.64 -16.21
C LEU A 136 1.07 0.37 -16.97
N VAL A 137 2.11 -0.14 -17.63
CA VAL A 137 3.01 0.66 -18.47
C VAL A 137 3.11 0.09 -19.87
N GLU A 138 3.39 0.96 -20.85
CA GLU A 138 3.73 0.58 -22.22
C GLU A 138 5.05 1.25 -22.63
N LYS A 139 5.66 0.73 -23.70
CA LYS A 139 6.82 1.41 -24.30
C LYS A 139 6.36 2.57 -25.15
N GLY A 140 6.87 3.75 -24.85
CA GLY A 140 6.70 4.93 -25.66
C GLY A 140 7.51 4.88 -26.96
N PRO A 141 7.38 5.95 -27.81
CA PRO A 141 8.02 6.00 -29.12
C PRO A 141 9.54 5.86 -29.10
N ASN A 142 10.18 6.30 -28.01
CA ASN A 142 11.65 6.27 -27.84
C ASN A 142 12.09 5.08 -26.98
N GLY A 143 11.20 4.12 -26.69
CA GLY A 143 11.48 2.94 -25.88
C GLY A 143 11.41 3.15 -24.37
N GLU A 144 11.10 4.37 -23.90
CA GLU A 144 10.86 4.69 -22.50
C GLU A 144 9.57 4.02 -22.00
N GLU A 145 9.55 3.62 -20.73
CA GLU A 145 8.33 3.18 -20.07
C GLU A 145 7.48 4.39 -19.68
N ARG A 146 6.20 4.34 -20.05
CA ARG A 146 5.20 5.34 -19.68
C ARG A 146 3.91 4.65 -19.27
N GLU A 147 3.08 5.31 -18.50
CA GLU A 147 1.74 4.82 -18.15
C GLU A 147 0.91 4.57 -19.42
N ILE A 148 0.11 3.51 -19.38
CA ILE A 148 -0.83 3.22 -20.46
C ILE A 148 -1.83 4.39 -20.54
N PRO A 149 -2.00 5.02 -21.71
CA PRO A 149 -2.91 6.17 -21.82
C PRO A 149 -4.37 5.78 -21.54
N ARG A 150 -5.15 6.74 -21.06
CA ARG A 150 -6.58 6.53 -20.67
C ARG A 150 -7.45 6.01 -21.81
N GLU A 151 -7.07 6.28 -23.04
CA GLU A 151 -7.76 5.78 -24.25
C GLU A 151 -7.61 4.27 -24.41
N LYS A 152 -6.62 3.65 -23.77
CA LYS A 152 -6.35 2.22 -23.80
C LYS A 152 -6.71 1.50 -22.50
N PHE A 153 -6.51 2.16 -21.36
CA PHE A 153 -6.80 1.61 -20.05
C PHE A 153 -7.29 2.68 -19.08
N TYR A 154 -8.52 2.52 -18.59
CA TYR A 154 -9.10 3.45 -17.62
C TYR A 154 -10.17 2.77 -16.78
N ILE A 155 -9.96 2.68 -15.47
CA ILE A 155 -10.87 2.11 -14.47
C ILE A 155 -10.97 3.08 -13.28
N PRO A 156 -11.91 4.03 -13.32
CA PRO A 156 -12.03 5.13 -12.35
C PRO A 156 -12.97 4.79 -11.19
N GLY A 157 -12.73 3.72 -10.44
CA GLY A 157 -13.58 3.33 -9.33
C GLY A 157 -14.64 2.29 -9.71
N SER A 158 -14.21 1.03 -9.74
CA SER A 158 -15.07 -0.12 -10.07
C SER A 158 -14.77 -1.29 -9.13
N ILE A 159 -15.69 -2.23 -9.06
CA ILE A 159 -15.50 -3.48 -8.34
C ILE A 159 -14.92 -4.50 -9.33
N MET A 160 -13.71 -4.96 -9.03
CA MET A 160 -13.00 -5.98 -9.81
C MET A 160 -12.85 -7.24 -8.98
N GLN A 161 -12.84 -8.42 -9.63
CA GLN A 161 -12.60 -9.69 -8.95
C GLN A 161 -11.15 -10.12 -9.11
N VAL A 162 -10.58 -10.62 -8.02
CA VAL A 162 -9.23 -11.20 -7.97
C VAL A 162 -9.26 -12.60 -7.37
N ALA A 163 -8.37 -13.47 -7.83
CA ALA A 163 -8.04 -14.72 -7.14
C ALA A 163 -7.19 -14.40 -5.91
N VAL A 164 -7.33 -15.22 -4.85
CA VAL A 164 -6.64 -15.02 -3.56
C VAL A 164 -5.96 -16.31 -3.13
N ASP A 165 -4.69 -16.21 -2.77
CA ASP A 165 -3.97 -17.27 -2.04
C ASP A 165 -4.40 -17.24 -0.56
N SER A 166 -5.45 -17.97 -0.24
CA SER A 166 -5.99 -18.07 1.13
C SER A 166 -5.07 -18.82 2.10
N THR A 167 -3.97 -19.41 1.62
CA THR A 167 -2.96 -20.05 2.49
C THR A 167 -1.99 -19.04 3.09
N ALA A 168 -1.95 -17.83 2.54
CA ALA A 168 -1.15 -16.75 3.08
C ALA A 168 -1.73 -16.22 4.40
N ALA A 169 -0.89 -15.98 5.41
CA ALA A 169 -1.34 -15.48 6.71
C ALA A 169 -2.16 -14.18 6.61
N VAL A 170 -1.74 -13.26 5.73
CA VAL A 170 -2.46 -11.99 5.48
C VAL A 170 -3.83 -12.20 4.83
N ALA A 171 -4.07 -13.34 4.17
CA ALA A 171 -5.33 -13.71 3.54
C ALA A 171 -6.11 -14.77 4.35
N ALA A 172 -5.74 -15.03 5.60
CA ALA A 172 -6.41 -16.02 6.45
C ALA A 172 -7.92 -15.73 6.56
N GLY A 173 -8.74 -16.75 6.29
CA GLY A 173 -10.19 -16.65 6.31
C GLY A 173 -10.81 -15.84 5.17
N MET A 174 -10.03 -15.49 4.13
CA MET A 174 -10.57 -14.95 2.90
C MET A 174 -11.02 -16.04 1.94
N PRO A 175 -12.02 -15.80 1.10
CA PRO A 175 -12.42 -16.73 0.04
C PRO A 175 -11.32 -16.81 -1.05
N ALA A 176 -11.36 -17.88 -1.87
CA ALA A 176 -10.45 -18.05 -3.00
C ALA A 176 -10.59 -16.96 -4.09
N LYS A 177 -11.70 -16.24 -4.11
CA LYS A 177 -11.93 -15.05 -4.93
C LYS A 177 -12.49 -13.92 -4.07
N ALA A 178 -12.01 -12.71 -4.29
CA ALA A 178 -12.47 -11.52 -3.57
C ALA A 178 -12.81 -10.39 -4.55
N ASP A 179 -13.81 -9.61 -4.20
CA ASP A 179 -14.14 -8.36 -4.90
C ASP A 179 -13.36 -7.22 -4.26
N VAL A 180 -12.67 -6.43 -5.07
CA VAL A 180 -11.81 -5.31 -4.64
C VAL A 180 -12.29 -4.01 -5.26
N PHE A 181 -12.18 -2.90 -4.53
CA PHE A 181 -12.40 -1.57 -5.08
C PHE A 181 -11.13 -1.09 -5.79
N PHE A 182 -11.23 -0.95 -7.11
CA PHE A 182 -10.15 -0.56 -8.00
C PHE A 182 -10.41 0.86 -8.52
N ASP A 183 -9.58 1.81 -8.15
CA ASP A 183 -9.64 3.21 -8.61
C ASP A 183 -8.24 3.65 -9.07
N GLU A 184 -7.96 3.48 -10.35
CA GLU A 184 -6.62 3.72 -10.92
C GLU A 184 -5.51 3.05 -10.06
N SER A 185 -5.84 1.88 -9.52
CA SER A 185 -5.01 1.18 -8.52
C SER A 185 -3.74 0.60 -9.13
N PRO A 186 -2.61 0.60 -8.43
CA PRO A 186 -1.40 -0.10 -8.86
C PRO A 186 -1.63 -1.59 -9.08
N VAL A 187 -0.99 -2.13 -10.12
CA VAL A 187 -0.95 -3.56 -10.42
C VAL A 187 0.49 -3.94 -10.74
N PHE A 188 0.96 -5.04 -10.18
CA PHE A 188 2.36 -5.43 -10.26
C PHE A 188 2.58 -6.58 -11.23
N LYS A 189 3.74 -6.57 -11.85
CA LYS A 189 4.36 -7.71 -12.52
C LYS A 189 5.55 -8.15 -11.67
N LEU A 190 5.54 -9.38 -11.19
CA LEU A 190 6.67 -9.93 -10.44
C LEU A 190 7.74 -10.44 -11.40
N ASP A 191 9.01 -10.22 -11.04
CA ASP A 191 10.13 -10.78 -11.76
C ASP A 191 10.19 -12.30 -11.58
N ALA A 192 10.88 -13.00 -12.48
CA ALA A 192 10.96 -14.46 -12.45
C ALA A 192 11.60 -15.01 -11.16
N ASP A 193 12.48 -14.25 -10.54
CA ASP A 193 13.19 -14.59 -9.31
C ASP A 193 12.56 -13.98 -8.03
N ALA A 194 11.39 -13.35 -8.16
CA ALA A 194 10.72 -12.64 -7.05
C ALA A 194 10.52 -13.56 -5.84
N ALA A 195 10.04 -14.78 -6.04
CA ALA A 195 9.82 -15.74 -4.97
C ALA A 195 11.13 -16.08 -4.21
N ALA A 196 12.23 -16.28 -4.93
CA ALA A 196 13.54 -16.54 -4.35
C ALA A 196 14.06 -15.34 -3.53
N LYS A 197 13.63 -14.13 -3.88
CA LYS A 197 13.95 -12.87 -3.20
C LYS A 197 12.91 -12.47 -2.15
N GLY A 198 12.01 -13.40 -1.76
CA GLY A 198 11.05 -13.19 -0.68
C GLY A 198 9.83 -12.35 -1.05
N VAL A 199 9.55 -12.17 -2.34
CA VAL A 199 8.33 -11.50 -2.82
C VAL A 199 7.38 -12.51 -3.43
N ARG A 200 6.14 -12.54 -2.97
CA ARG A 200 5.12 -13.43 -3.50
C ARG A 200 3.79 -12.72 -3.75
N LYS A 201 3.03 -13.22 -4.70
CA LYS A 201 1.66 -12.77 -4.95
C LYS A 201 0.72 -13.32 -3.89
N ILE A 202 -0.21 -12.48 -3.43
CA ILE A 202 -1.29 -12.84 -2.51
C ILE A 202 -2.64 -12.80 -3.21
N ALA A 203 -2.87 -11.80 -4.08
CA ALA A 203 -4.04 -11.75 -4.93
C ALA A 203 -3.67 -11.25 -6.33
N TRP A 204 -4.36 -11.76 -7.36
CA TRP A 204 -4.07 -11.45 -8.75
C TRP A 204 -5.34 -11.52 -9.61
N PHE A 205 -5.32 -10.86 -10.76
CA PHE A 205 -6.36 -10.98 -11.76
C PHE A 205 -6.17 -12.29 -12.52
N ASP A 206 -7.09 -13.24 -12.39
CA ASP A 206 -7.04 -14.58 -13.00
C ASP A 206 -7.93 -14.67 -14.26
N SER A 207 -8.37 -13.54 -14.78
CA SER A 207 -9.27 -13.45 -15.93
C SER A 207 -9.11 -12.12 -16.66
N PRO A 208 -9.18 -12.10 -17.98
CA PRO A 208 -9.25 -10.87 -18.77
C PRO A 208 -10.58 -10.10 -18.58
N HIS A 209 -11.55 -10.69 -17.88
CA HIS A 209 -12.89 -10.13 -17.62
C HIS A 209 -13.18 -10.10 -16.12
N SER A 210 -12.44 -9.28 -15.40
CA SER A 210 -12.50 -9.20 -13.94
C SER A 210 -13.55 -8.22 -13.40
N LEU A 211 -14.21 -7.43 -14.26
CA LEU A 211 -15.22 -6.46 -13.84
C LEU A 211 -16.45 -7.14 -13.23
N ARG A 212 -16.83 -6.72 -12.02
CA ARG A 212 -18.04 -7.15 -11.33
C ARG A 212 -19.10 -6.08 -11.33
N SER A 213 -18.73 -4.82 -11.15
CA SER A 213 -19.64 -3.68 -11.13
C SER A 213 -18.90 -2.39 -11.44
N GLY A 214 -19.55 -1.47 -12.10
CA GLY A 214 -18.95 -0.21 -12.53
C GLY A 214 -18.53 -0.24 -14.00
N TRP A 215 -17.44 0.43 -14.34
CA TRP A 215 -16.95 0.55 -15.70
C TRP A 215 -15.43 0.30 -15.76
N ALA A 216 -15.01 -0.50 -16.74
CA ALA A 216 -13.61 -0.86 -16.90
C ALA A 216 -13.25 -0.89 -18.40
N TRP A 217 -12.53 0.13 -18.84
CA TRP A 217 -12.01 0.21 -20.20
C TRP A 217 -10.61 -0.41 -20.25
N GLY A 218 -10.39 -1.35 -21.19
CA GLY A 218 -9.11 -2.02 -21.37
C GLY A 218 -8.74 -3.01 -20.25
N GLN A 219 -9.70 -3.53 -19.49
CA GLN A 219 -9.45 -4.42 -18.35
C GLN A 219 -8.64 -5.69 -18.67
N THR A 220 -8.57 -6.10 -19.93
CA THR A 220 -7.77 -7.26 -20.37
C THR A 220 -6.28 -7.11 -20.07
N VAL A 221 -5.79 -5.89 -19.90
CA VAL A 221 -4.42 -5.59 -19.49
C VAL A 221 -4.11 -6.13 -18.10
N LEU A 222 -5.14 -6.29 -17.25
CA LEU A 222 -4.97 -6.77 -15.88
C LEU A 222 -4.68 -8.26 -15.78
N ASP A 223 -4.98 -9.06 -16.83
CA ASP A 223 -4.87 -10.52 -16.79
C ASP A 223 -3.46 -11.00 -16.40
N GLY A 224 -3.39 -11.82 -15.37
CA GLY A 224 -2.14 -12.27 -14.74
C GLY A 224 -1.47 -11.24 -13.82
N GLY A 225 -1.98 -10.01 -13.78
CA GLY A 225 -1.43 -8.94 -12.94
C GLY A 225 -1.66 -9.17 -11.45
N VAL A 226 -0.68 -8.81 -10.64
CA VAL A 226 -0.73 -8.97 -9.18
C VAL A 226 -1.34 -7.73 -8.54
N ALA A 227 -2.46 -7.91 -7.87
CA ALA A 227 -3.18 -6.84 -7.14
C ALA A 227 -2.66 -6.67 -5.71
N VAL A 228 -2.27 -7.77 -5.06
CA VAL A 228 -1.74 -7.79 -3.69
C VAL A 228 -0.50 -8.66 -3.65
N ALA A 229 0.58 -8.12 -3.08
CA ALA A 229 1.81 -8.84 -2.84
C ALA A 229 2.30 -8.69 -1.39
N GLU A 230 3.10 -9.64 -0.93
CA GLU A 230 3.90 -9.47 0.29
C GLU A 230 5.38 -9.61 -0.03
N ALA A 231 6.21 -8.88 0.71
CA ALA A 231 7.65 -8.98 0.64
C ALA A 231 8.27 -9.16 2.02
N SER A 232 9.28 -10.02 2.10
CA SER A 232 10.15 -10.10 3.28
C SER A 232 11.34 -9.18 3.08
N VAL A 233 11.56 -8.26 4.01
CA VAL A 233 12.69 -7.32 3.99
C VAL A 233 13.39 -7.41 5.34
N GLY A 234 14.59 -7.99 5.36
CA GLY A 234 15.25 -8.33 6.60
C GLY A 234 14.41 -9.31 7.44
N LYS A 235 14.05 -8.91 8.65
CA LYS A 235 13.18 -9.69 9.55
C LYS A 235 11.72 -9.28 9.46
N GLY A 236 11.40 -8.20 8.73
CA GLY A 236 10.08 -7.60 8.65
C GLY A 236 9.28 -8.01 7.42
N LYS A 237 8.07 -7.49 7.37
CA LYS A 237 7.11 -7.73 6.29
C LYS A 237 6.60 -6.41 5.70
N LEU A 238 6.57 -6.38 4.38
CA LEU A 238 5.91 -5.32 3.62
C LEU A 238 4.72 -5.89 2.87
N TYR A 239 3.53 -5.35 3.11
CA TYR A 239 2.32 -5.67 2.37
C TYR A 239 2.02 -4.57 1.35
N LEU A 240 1.77 -4.98 0.12
CA LEU A 240 1.49 -4.12 -1.03
C LEU A 240 0.06 -4.36 -1.49
N PHE A 241 -0.86 -3.51 -1.07
CA PHE A 241 -2.26 -3.53 -1.50
C PHE A 241 -2.45 -2.50 -2.61
N GLY A 242 -2.48 -2.93 -3.87
CA GLY A 242 -2.77 -2.06 -4.99
C GLY A 242 -4.18 -1.46 -4.92
N PRO A 243 -5.24 -2.28 -4.77
CA PRO A 243 -6.60 -1.80 -4.59
C PRO A 243 -6.80 -1.04 -3.27
N GLU A 244 -7.81 -0.17 -3.24
CA GLU A 244 -8.22 0.61 -2.08
C GLU A 244 -9.03 -0.26 -1.09
N ILE A 245 -8.35 -1.11 -0.32
CA ILE A 245 -8.95 -2.14 0.55
C ILE A 245 -9.82 -1.59 1.69
N THR A 246 -9.75 -0.29 1.95
CA THR A 246 -10.48 0.39 3.03
C THR A 246 -11.28 1.59 2.55
N PHE A 247 -11.50 1.73 1.24
CA PHE A 247 -12.16 2.89 0.63
C PHE A 247 -13.48 3.23 1.32
N ARG A 248 -13.56 4.43 1.91
CA ARG A 248 -14.73 4.95 2.64
C ARG A 248 -15.30 3.98 3.68
N ALA A 249 -14.48 3.04 4.18
CA ALA A 249 -14.90 1.97 5.07
C ALA A 249 -16.09 1.13 4.52
N GLN A 250 -16.18 0.97 3.20
CA GLN A 250 -17.27 0.26 2.52
C GLN A 250 -16.91 -1.17 2.06
N PRO A 251 -15.69 -1.48 1.57
CA PRO A 251 -15.37 -2.81 1.08
C PRO A 251 -15.10 -3.79 2.23
N HIS A 252 -16.14 -4.16 2.97
CA HIS A 252 -16.05 -5.01 4.17
C HIS A 252 -15.31 -6.33 3.92
N GLY A 253 -15.42 -6.88 2.71
CA GLY A 253 -14.73 -8.12 2.34
C GLY A 253 -13.20 -8.02 2.35
N THR A 254 -12.64 -6.83 2.19
CA THR A 254 -11.19 -6.59 2.13
C THR A 254 -10.58 -6.09 3.44
N PHE A 255 -11.38 -5.74 4.46
CA PHE A 255 -10.87 -5.33 5.77
C PHE A 255 -10.01 -6.40 6.43
N LYS A 256 -10.29 -7.68 6.15
CA LYS A 256 -9.46 -8.80 6.63
C LYS A 256 -8.00 -8.67 6.24
N TRP A 257 -7.69 -8.16 5.05
CA TRP A 257 -6.30 -7.94 4.64
C TRP A 257 -5.60 -6.94 5.54
N LEU A 258 -6.26 -5.82 5.90
CA LEU A 258 -5.70 -4.86 6.84
C LEU A 258 -5.51 -5.49 8.22
N PHE A 259 -6.54 -6.12 8.78
CA PHE A 259 -6.51 -6.68 10.12
C PHE A 259 -5.53 -7.86 10.24
N ASN A 260 -5.52 -8.74 9.25
CA ASN A 260 -4.55 -9.83 9.20
C ASN A 260 -3.13 -9.30 9.04
N GLY A 261 -2.91 -8.28 8.20
CA GLY A 261 -1.60 -7.65 8.01
C GLY A 261 -1.02 -7.07 9.30
N ILE A 262 -1.87 -6.53 10.17
CA ILE A 262 -1.47 -6.02 11.49
C ILE A 262 -0.98 -7.16 12.40
N TYR A 263 -1.62 -8.34 12.35
CA TYR A 263 -1.33 -9.44 13.26
C TYR A 263 -0.57 -10.61 12.63
N ALA A 264 -0.35 -10.62 11.33
CA ALA A 264 0.40 -11.67 10.67
C ALA A 264 1.81 -11.77 11.24
N PRO A 265 2.29 -12.99 11.52
CA PRO A 265 3.65 -13.18 12.03
C PRO A 265 4.67 -12.73 11.00
N THR A 266 5.69 -12.02 11.44
CA THR A 266 6.85 -11.67 10.61
C THR A 266 7.78 -12.88 10.39
N ASP A 267 7.82 -13.81 11.35
CA ASP A 267 8.56 -15.08 11.23
C ASP A 267 7.63 -16.20 10.73
N PRO A 268 7.94 -16.85 9.57
CA PRO A 268 7.14 -17.97 9.04
C PRO A 268 7.13 -19.22 9.92
N LYS A 269 8.02 -19.32 10.93
CA LYS A 269 8.09 -20.46 11.87
C LYS A 269 7.03 -20.41 12.99
N VAL A 270 6.26 -19.34 13.10
CA VAL A 270 5.25 -19.16 14.18
C VAL A 270 3.86 -19.64 13.75
N VAL A 271 3.69 -20.11 12.53
CA VAL A 271 2.43 -20.69 12.04
C VAL A 271 2.49 -22.22 12.27
N GLN A 272 2.31 -22.66 13.50
CA GLN A 272 1.98 -24.05 13.86
C GLN A 272 0.77 -24.08 14.79
#